data_8d57ccd0b682359380b8afe7e58ed96e
#
_entry.id   8d57ccd0b682359380b8afe7e58ed96e
#
_cell.length_a   1.000
_cell.length_b   1.000
_cell.length_c   1.000
_cell.angle_alpha   90.00
_cell.angle_beta   90.00
_cell.angle_gamma   90.00
#
_symmetry.space_group_name_H-M   'P 1'
#
loop_
_entity.id
_entity.type
_entity.pdbx_description
1 polymer ?
#
loop_
_entity_poly.entity_id
_entity_poly.type
_entity_poly.pdbx_seq_one_letter_code
_entity_poly.pdbx_strand_id
1 'polypeptide(L)'
;YLIPHIRDGRAALYVNVGDYKNVWEQLKAEIPQMKTLSCEHFNNWENTKKFAEEALTGEVTGIHGFWHENIFEAVYCTNLLMRSCDVLVTKPSELAFYPVPKLFIKRVGGHEQWGAIHSAEIGDGTLECRDIPHTVQMLDLFLNEDALLNDMCDCIEKNKAAGIYDGAYRVVELAMEKR
;
A
#
# COMPACT_ATOMS: atom_id res chain seq x y z
N TYR A 1 5.61 -15.51 -4.94
CA TYR A 1 6.98 -15.06 -4.57
C TYR A 1 7.09 -14.79 -3.06
N LEU A 2 6.19 -14.03 -2.46
CA LEU A 2 6.26 -13.65 -1.03
C LEU A 2 6.04 -14.79 -0.04
N ILE A 3 5.43 -15.89 -0.42
CA ILE A 3 5.05 -16.99 0.50
C ILE A 3 6.22 -17.52 1.35
N PRO A 4 7.42 -17.80 0.81
CA PRO A 4 8.56 -18.20 1.64
C PRO A 4 8.95 -17.14 2.67
N HIS A 5 9.02 -15.86 2.25
CA HIS A 5 9.38 -14.74 3.13
C HIS A 5 8.37 -14.52 4.26
N ILE A 6 7.07 -14.70 3.96
CA ILE A 6 5.99 -14.60 4.95
C ILE A 6 6.09 -15.75 5.96
N ARG A 7 6.37 -16.97 5.48
CA ARG A 7 6.53 -18.15 6.34
C ARG A 7 7.73 -18.01 7.29
N ASP A 8 8.80 -17.40 6.80
CA ASP A 8 10.03 -17.17 7.58
C ASP A 8 9.96 -15.91 8.47
N GLY A 9 8.80 -15.24 8.51
CA GLY A 9 8.58 -14.01 9.31
C GLY A 9 9.30 -12.77 8.79
N ARG A 10 9.83 -12.80 7.56
CA ARG A 10 10.54 -11.68 6.92
C ARG A 10 9.62 -10.68 6.23
N ALA A 11 8.38 -11.05 6.02
CA ALA A 11 7.36 -10.19 5.43
C ALA A 11 5.98 -10.49 6.02
N ALA A 12 5.14 -9.47 6.09
CA ALA A 12 3.70 -9.59 6.26
C ALA A 12 3.00 -9.00 5.05
N LEU A 13 1.81 -9.49 4.72
CA LEU A 13 1.06 -9.01 3.57
C LEU A 13 -0.36 -8.60 3.98
N TYR A 14 -0.71 -7.34 3.74
CA TYR A 14 -2.06 -6.82 3.87
C TYR A 14 -2.73 -6.78 2.50
N VAL A 15 -3.87 -7.45 2.37
CA VAL A 15 -4.63 -7.54 1.12
C VAL A 15 -6.01 -6.94 1.34
N ASN A 16 -6.20 -5.69 0.93
CA ASN A 16 -7.51 -5.07 0.93
C ASN A 16 -8.20 -5.31 -0.42
N VAL A 17 -9.23 -6.14 -0.42
CA VAL A 17 -10.02 -6.44 -1.62
C VAL A 17 -11.23 -5.51 -1.78
N GLY A 18 -11.33 -4.46 -0.96
CA GLY A 18 -12.44 -3.51 -1.00
C GLY A 18 -13.77 -4.19 -0.67
N ASP A 19 -14.76 -4.04 -1.54
CA ASP A 19 -16.08 -4.69 -1.49
C ASP A 19 -16.16 -5.97 -2.34
N TYR A 20 -15.05 -6.43 -2.94
CA TYR A 20 -14.98 -7.59 -3.83
C TYR A 20 -14.54 -8.86 -3.11
N LYS A 21 -15.38 -9.42 -2.24
CA LYS A 21 -15.09 -10.65 -1.47
C LYS A 21 -14.65 -11.84 -2.35
N ASN A 22 -15.24 -11.96 -3.53
CA ASN A 22 -14.91 -13.01 -4.49
C ASN A 22 -13.44 -13.01 -4.92
N VAL A 23 -12.76 -11.85 -4.92
CA VAL A 23 -11.33 -11.74 -5.22
C VAL A 23 -10.51 -12.46 -4.15
N TRP A 24 -10.87 -12.31 -2.88
CA TRP A 24 -10.19 -13.01 -1.79
C TRP A 24 -10.37 -14.53 -1.89
N GLU A 25 -11.59 -14.99 -2.17
CA GLU A 25 -11.85 -16.42 -2.33
C GLU A 25 -11.11 -17.01 -3.54
N GLN A 26 -10.99 -16.26 -4.61
CA GLN A 26 -10.18 -16.65 -5.77
C GLN A 26 -8.69 -16.76 -5.41
N LEU A 27 -8.13 -15.79 -4.69
CA LEU A 27 -6.74 -15.84 -4.23
C LEU A 27 -6.47 -17.08 -3.36
N LYS A 28 -7.38 -17.41 -2.44
CA LYS A 28 -7.27 -18.62 -1.60
C LYS A 28 -7.34 -19.91 -2.41
N ALA A 29 -8.10 -19.92 -3.49
CA ALA A 29 -8.19 -21.08 -4.39
C ALA A 29 -6.91 -21.25 -5.23
N GLU A 30 -6.33 -20.15 -5.71
CA GLU A 30 -5.12 -20.15 -6.54
C GLU A 30 -3.83 -20.33 -5.71
N ILE A 31 -3.84 -19.93 -4.44
CA ILE A 31 -2.68 -19.98 -3.51
C ILE A 31 -3.04 -20.83 -2.30
N PRO A 32 -2.91 -22.17 -2.36
CA PRO A 32 -3.33 -23.07 -1.27
C PRO A 32 -2.64 -22.79 0.08
N GLN A 33 -1.44 -22.23 0.07
CA GLN A 33 -0.69 -21.82 1.27
C GLN A 33 -1.41 -20.75 2.10
N MET A 34 -2.27 -19.95 1.48
CA MET A 34 -3.08 -18.96 2.20
C MET A 34 -4.01 -19.58 3.24
N LYS A 35 -4.43 -20.85 3.08
CA LYS A 35 -5.28 -21.54 4.06
C LYS A 35 -4.67 -21.61 5.46
N THR A 36 -3.34 -21.62 5.56
CA THR A 36 -2.62 -21.74 6.83
C THR A 36 -1.91 -20.45 7.25
N LEU A 37 -1.69 -19.53 6.31
CA LEU A 37 -0.96 -18.29 6.54
C LEU A 37 -1.86 -17.06 6.65
N SER A 38 -3.14 -17.16 6.29
CA SER A 38 -4.03 -15.99 6.26
C SER A 38 -4.95 -15.87 7.46
N CYS A 39 -5.19 -14.62 7.85
CA CYS A 39 -6.21 -14.19 8.81
C CYS A 39 -7.19 -13.24 8.10
N GLU A 40 -8.48 -13.37 8.38
CA GLU A 40 -9.55 -12.62 7.72
C GLU A 40 -10.14 -11.57 8.68
N HIS A 41 -10.15 -10.31 8.24
CA HIS A 41 -10.75 -9.16 8.94
C HIS A 41 -11.95 -8.67 8.12
N PHE A 42 -13.02 -9.50 8.12
CA PHE A 42 -14.13 -9.31 7.20
C PHE A 42 -15.32 -8.65 7.87
N ASN A 43 -15.82 -7.59 7.24
CA ASN A 43 -17.04 -6.86 7.57
C ASN A 43 -17.15 -6.54 9.08
N ASN A 44 -16.02 -6.27 9.71
CA ASN A 44 -15.91 -5.92 11.11
C ASN A 44 -14.95 -4.74 11.26
N TRP A 45 -15.52 -3.54 11.22
CA TRP A 45 -14.77 -2.29 11.28
C TRP A 45 -13.97 -2.13 12.58
N GLU A 46 -14.53 -2.53 13.72
CA GLU A 46 -13.83 -2.43 15.01
C GLU A 46 -12.58 -3.33 15.04
N ASN A 47 -12.68 -4.55 14.52
CA ASN A 47 -11.54 -5.44 14.41
C ASN A 47 -10.48 -4.90 13.44
N THR A 48 -10.90 -4.28 12.33
CA THR A 48 -9.98 -3.65 11.37
C THR A 48 -9.21 -2.50 12.02
N LYS A 49 -9.90 -1.63 12.77
CA LYS A 49 -9.24 -0.55 13.53
C LYS A 49 -8.27 -1.09 14.57
N LYS A 50 -8.71 -2.06 15.36
CA LYS A 50 -7.88 -2.68 16.38
C LYS A 50 -6.61 -3.29 15.78
N PHE A 51 -6.75 -4.05 14.70
CA PHE A 51 -5.59 -4.58 13.98
C PHE A 51 -4.64 -3.48 13.52
N ALA A 52 -5.16 -2.41 12.90
CA ALA A 52 -4.35 -1.31 12.40
C ALA A 52 -3.60 -0.57 13.53
N GLU A 53 -4.21 -0.46 14.72
CA GLU A 53 -3.57 0.12 15.91
C GLU A 53 -2.47 -0.81 16.47
N GLU A 54 -2.74 -2.10 16.58
CA GLU A 54 -1.76 -3.10 17.03
C GLU A 54 -0.57 -3.19 16.07
N ALA A 55 -0.81 -3.10 14.78
CA ALA A 55 0.23 -3.14 13.75
C ALA A 55 1.18 -1.93 13.76
N LEU A 56 0.81 -0.80 14.39
CA LEU A 56 1.69 0.36 14.54
C LEU A 56 2.83 0.13 15.55
N THR A 57 2.65 -0.78 16.48
CA THR A 57 3.56 -0.96 17.62
C THR A 57 4.07 -2.38 17.79
N GLY A 58 3.49 -3.33 17.06
CA GLY A 58 3.80 -4.76 17.15
C GLY A 58 4.36 -5.33 15.85
N GLU A 59 5.00 -6.47 15.97
CA GLU A 59 5.39 -7.27 14.80
C GLU A 59 4.15 -7.98 14.24
N VAL A 60 3.92 -7.81 12.94
CA VAL A 60 2.84 -8.47 12.20
C VAL A 60 3.44 -9.56 11.32
N THR A 61 2.84 -10.73 11.34
CA THR A 61 3.25 -11.88 10.52
C THR A 61 2.08 -12.46 9.76
N GLY A 62 2.34 -13.09 8.61
CA GLY A 62 1.30 -13.77 7.85
C GLY A 62 0.64 -12.90 6.77
N ILE A 63 -0.53 -13.33 6.34
CA ILE A 63 -1.34 -12.65 5.32
C ILE A 63 -2.65 -12.20 5.95
N HIS A 64 -2.94 -10.91 5.89
CA HIS A 64 -4.16 -10.33 6.47
C HIS A 64 -5.07 -9.85 5.35
N GLY A 65 -6.25 -10.47 5.22
CA GLY A 65 -7.26 -10.12 4.24
C GLY A 65 -8.31 -9.19 4.82
N PHE A 66 -8.60 -8.10 4.11
CA PHE A 66 -9.62 -7.12 4.49
C PHE A 66 -10.69 -7.04 3.42
N TRP A 67 -11.94 -7.13 3.86
CA TRP A 67 -13.12 -6.96 3.04
C TRP A 67 -14.22 -6.29 3.86
N HIS A 68 -14.87 -5.29 3.27
CA HIS A 68 -16.02 -4.61 3.87
C HIS A 68 -17.11 -4.42 2.84
N GLU A 69 -18.35 -4.76 3.20
CA GLU A 69 -19.53 -4.53 2.37
C GLU A 69 -19.81 -3.02 2.21
N ASN A 70 -19.53 -2.25 3.27
CA ASN A 70 -19.61 -0.81 3.23
C ASN A 70 -18.40 -0.23 2.48
N ILE A 71 -18.65 0.39 1.32
CA ILE A 71 -17.59 0.97 0.47
C ILE A 71 -16.75 2.03 1.20
N PHE A 72 -17.32 2.80 2.11
CA PHE A 72 -16.57 3.80 2.87
C PHE A 72 -15.58 3.13 3.84
N GLU A 73 -15.98 2.05 4.50
CA GLU A 73 -15.09 1.26 5.34
C GLU A 73 -14.01 0.58 4.49
N ALA A 74 -14.37 0.02 3.34
CA ALA A 74 -13.45 -0.62 2.40
C ALA A 74 -12.34 0.35 1.93
N VAL A 75 -12.70 1.58 1.59
CA VAL A 75 -11.75 2.63 1.19
C VAL A 75 -10.93 3.11 2.39
N TYR A 76 -11.58 3.38 3.52
CA TYR A 76 -10.89 3.90 4.71
C TYR A 76 -9.93 2.87 5.34
N CYS A 77 -10.20 1.59 5.14
CA CYS A 77 -9.30 0.50 5.52
C CYS A 77 -7.89 0.69 4.93
N THR A 78 -7.78 1.06 3.65
CA THR A 78 -6.49 1.35 3.02
C THR A 78 -5.75 2.48 3.75
N ASN A 79 -6.44 3.56 4.12
CA ASN A 79 -5.84 4.69 4.84
C ASN A 79 -5.30 4.28 6.22
N LEU A 80 -5.99 3.38 6.92
CA LEU A 80 -5.52 2.86 8.20
C LEU A 80 -4.29 1.98 8.04
N LEU A 81 -4.32 1.05 7.09
CA LEU A 81 -3.25 0.07 6.86
C LEU A 81 -1.96 0.72 6.35
N MET A 82 -2.05 1.76 5.52
CA MET A 82 -0.88 2.49 5.04
C MET A 82 -0.02 3.09 6.16
N ARG A 83 -0.57 3.29 7.34
CA ARG A 83 0.17 3.83 8.50
C ARG A 83 1.15 2.84 9.11
N SER A 84 1.00 1.55 8.83
CA SER A 84 1.79 0.45 9.38
C SER A 84 2.43 -0.43 8.31
N CYS A 85 2.41 -0.02 7.03
CA CYS A 85 3.09 -0.76 5.97
C CYS A 85 4.37 -0.04 5.53
N ASP A 86 5.42 -0.81 5.27
CA ASP A 86 6.69 -0.30 4.77
C ASP A 86 6.61 0.02 3.28
N VAL A 87 5.84 -0.74 2.51
CA VAL A 87 5.68 -0.56 1.07
C VAL A 87 4.23 -0.75 0.66
N LEU A 88 3.67 0.23 -0.04
CA LEU A 88 2.37 0.15 -0.68
C LEU A 88 2.51 -0.40 -2.10
N VAL A 89 1.95 -1.58 -2.36
CA VAL A 89 1.86 -2.15 -3.71
C VAL A 89 0.52 -1.76 -4.33
N THR A 90 0.54 -0.96 -5.37
CA THR A 90 -0.68 -0.42 -6.00
C THR A 90 -0.46 -0.09 -7.48
N LYS A 91 -1.54 0.09 -8.24
CA LYS A 91 -1.47 0.77 -9.54
C LYS A 91 -1.21 2.27 -9.32
N PRO A 92 -0.62 3.00 -10.27
CA PRO A 92 -0.26 4.42 -10.10
C PRO A 92 -1.49 5.34 -10.26
N SER A 93 -2.46 5.20 -9.36
CA SER A 93 -3.69 5.99 -9.28
C SER A 93 -3.57 7.10 -8.21
N GLU A 94 -4.70 7.46 -7.60
CA GLU A 94 -4.79 8.44 -6.51
C GLU A 94 -3.89 8.10 -5.31
N LEU A 95 -3.59 6.83 -5.08
CA LEU A 95 -2.69 6.40 -4.01
C LEU A 95 -1.22 6.78 -4.26
N ALA A 96 -0.86 7.20 -5.47
CA ALA A 96 0.46 7.72 -5.79
C ALA A 96 0.83 8.98 -4.98
N PHE A 97 -0.15 9.70 -4.46
CA PHE A 97 0.06 10.97 -3.74
C PHE A 97 0.14 10.83 -2.22
N TYR A 98 0.12 9.60 -1.68
CA TYR A 98 0.29 9.36 -0.25
C TYR A 98 1.77 9.24 0.12
N PRO A 99 2.17 9.74 1.33
CA PRO A 99 3.56 9.69 1.80
C PRO A 99 3.93 8.30 2.37
N VAL A 100 3.97 7.31 1.50
CA VAL A 100 4.37 5.92 1.80
C VAL A 100 5.25 5.44 0.66
N PRO A 101 6.34 4.68 0.89
CA PRO A 101 7.10 4.05 -0.17
C PRO A 101 6.21 3.19 -1.08
N LYS A 102 6.33 3.35 -2.39
CA LYS A 102 5.40 2.71 -3.35
C LYS A 102 6.09 1.83 -4.36
N LEU A 103 5.53 0.64 -4.56
CA LEU A 103 5.80 -0.20 -5.70
C LEU A 103 4.60 -0.15 -6.64
N PHE A 104 4.78 0.43 -7.83
CA PHE A 104 3.70 0.51 -8.80
C PHE A 104 3.67 -0.71 -9.71
N ILE A 105 2.53 -1.39 -9.72
CA ILE A 105 2.20 -2.43 -10.69
C ILE A 105 1.56 -1.82 -11.93
N LYS A 106 1.28 -2.64 -12.92
CA LYS A 106 0.70 -2.22 -14.21
C LYS A 106 -0.55 -1.37 -14.03
N ARG A 107 -0.55 -0.20 -14.68
CA ARG A 107 -1.70 0.70 -14.76
C ARG A 107 -2.87 0.08 -15.55
N VAL A 108 -4.06 0.60 -15.31
CA VAL A 108 -5.28 0.29 -16.08
C VAL A 108 -5.50 1.35 -17.15
N GLY A 109 -5.42 2.61 -16.80
CA GLY A 109 -5.63 3.74 -17.71
C GLY A 109 -4.34 4.45 -18.10
N GLY A 110 -4.28 4.99 -19.34
CA GLY A 110 -3.10 5.71 -19.84
C GLY A 110 -2.70 6.94 -19.01
N HIS A 111 -3.68 7.62 -18.42
CA HIS A 111 -3.47 8.79 -17.57
C HIS A 111 -2.75 8.47 -16.24
N GLU A 112 -2.89 7.25 -15.74
CA GLU A 112 -2.28 6.82 -14.48
C GLU A 112 -0.73 6.80 -14.54
N GLN A 113 -0.14 6.75 -15.73
CA GLN A 113 1.33 6.75 -15.87
C GLN A 113 1.98 7.97 -15.20
N TRP A 114 1.29 9.10 -15.15
CA TRP A 114 1.80 10.32 -14.55
C TRP A 114 1.96 10.21 -13.03
N GLY A 115 1.12 9.40 -12.38
CA GLY A 115 1.26 9.08 -10.95
C GLY A 115 2.59 8.37 -10.65
N ALA A 116 2.97 7.36 -11.45
CA ALA A 116 4.24 6.66 -11.28
C ALA A 116 5.45 7.55 -11.59
N ILE A 117 5.37 8.37 -12.65
CA ILE A 117 6.43 9.31 -13.01
C ILE A 117 6.63 10.33 -11.88
N HIS A 118 5.54 10.94 -11.40
CA HIS A 118 5.61 11.90 -10.31
C HIS A 118 6.23 11.30 -9.04
N SER A 119 5.79 10.12 -8.63
CA SER A 119 6.33 9.43 -7.46
C SER A 119 7.82 9.11 -7.60
N ALA A 120 8.27 8.69 -8.80
CA ALA A 120 9.67 8.46 -9.07
C ALA A 120 10.49 9.77 -9.06
N GLU A 121 9.93 10.88 -9.56
CA GLU A 121 10.58 12.19 -9.56
C GLU A 121 10.76 12.75 -8.14
N ILE A 122 9.79 12.55 -7.25
CA ILE A 122 9.89 12.98 -5.84
C ILE A 122 10.57 11.94 -4.94
N GLY A 123 10.91 10.77 -5.47
CA GLY A 123 11.69 9.74 -4.81
C GLY A 123 10.92 8.89 -3.80
N ASP A 124 9.59 8.85 -3.86
CA ASP A 124 8.76 8.08 -2.92
C ASP A 124 8.11 6.83 -3.53
N GLY A 125 8.40 6.51 -4.79
CA GLY A 125 7.88 5.33 -5.46
C GLY A 125 8.71 4.88 -6.66
N THR A 126 8.44 3.67 -7.16
CA THR A 126 9.08 3.12 -8.35
C THR A 126 8.47 3.70 -9.63
N LEU A 127 9.12 3.51 -10.76
CA LEU A 127 8.42 3.51 -12.04
C LEU A 127 7.48 2.29 -12.11
N GLU A 128 6.55 2.32 -13.06
CA GLU A 128 5.59 1.25 -13.27
C GLU A 128 6.26 -0.08 -13.63
N CYS A 129 6.02 -1.11 -12.83
CA CYS A 129 6.35 -2.50 -13.15
C CYS A 129 5.25 -3.07 -14.04
N ARG A 130 5.57 -3.30 -15.33
CA ARG A 130 4.56 -3.66 -16.34
C ARG A 130 4.27 -5.15 -16.42
N ASP A 131 5.07 -5.99 -15.79
CA ASP A 131 4.95 -7.43 -15.78
C ASP A 131 5.34 -8.04 -14.42
N ILE A 132 4.99 -9.31 -14.24
CA ILE A 132 5.26 -10.05 -13.01
C ILE A 132 6.77 -10.17 -12.72
N PRO A 133 7.64 -10.54 -13.70
CA PRO A 133 9.07 -10.63 -13.44
C PRO A 133 9.67 -9.32 -12.91
N HIS A 134 9.32 -8.19 -13.51
CA HIS A 134 9.78 -6.88 -13.02
C HIS A 134 9.26 -6.56 -11.61
N THR A 135 7.98 -6.85 -11.34
CA THR A 135 7.41 -6.69 -9.99
C THR A 135 8.16 -7.53 -8.97
N VAL A 136 8.48 -8.79 -9.31
CA VAL A 136 9.25 -9.69 -8.42
C VAL A 136 10.66 -9.16 -8.17
N GLN A 137 11.36 -8.65 -9.20
CA GLN A 137 12.68 -8.04 -9.02
C GLN A 137 12.64 -6.84 -8.07
N MET A 138 11.62 -5.99 -8.19
CA MET A 138 11.48 -4.84 -7.29
C MET A 138 11.14 -5.27 -5.86
N LEU A 139 10.28 -6.29 -5.68
CA LEU A 139 10.01 -6.86 -4.36
C LEU A 139 11.27 -7.48 -3.74
N ASP A 140 12.12 -8.10 -4.55
CA ASP A 140 13.38 -8.67 -4.10
C ASP A 140 14.34 -7.58 -3.56
N LEU A 141 14.41 -6.44 -4.25
CA LEU A 141 15.18 -5.29 -3.77
C LEU A 141 14.66 -4.76 -2.43
N PHE A 142 13.34 -4.57 -2.30
CA PHE A 142 12.75 -4.12 -1.04
C PHE A 142 12.96 -5.07 0.14
N LEU A 143 13.05 -6.39 -0.14
CA LEU A 143 13.20 -7.39 0.92
C LEU A 143 14.65 -7.69 1.31
N ASN A 144 15.60 -7.41 0.43
CA ASN A 144 16.99 -7.80 0.64
C ASN A 144 17.98 -6.63 0.67
N GLU A 145 17.53 -5.42 0.32
CA GLU A 145 18.39 -4.23 0.29
C GLU A 145 17.71 -3.06 1.00
N ASP A 146 18.21 -2.70 2.18
CA ASP A 146 17.65 -1.60 2.98
C ASP A 146 17.81 -0.23 2.31
N ALA A 147 18.79 -0.06 1.40
CA ALA A 147 19.13 1.22 0.82
C ALA A 147 17.96 1.86 0.07
N LEU A 148 17.25 1.09 -0.78
CA LEU A 148 16.13 1.61 -1.57
C LEU A 148 15.00 2.14 -0.69
N LEU A 149 14.63 1.37 0.33
CA LEU A 149 13.55 1.74 1.25
C LEU A 149 13.93 2.95 2.09
N ASN A 150 15.16 2.99 2.60
CA ASN A 150 15.69 4.11 3.37
C ASN A 150 15.73 5.39 2.53
N ASP A 151 16.21 5.32 1.28
CA ASP A 151 16.21 6.46 0.37
C ASP A 151 14.82 7.01 0.09
N MET A 152 13.82 6.13 -0.08
CA MET A 152 12.42 6.53 -0.25
C MET A 152 11.86 7.20 1.02
N CYS A 153 12.15 6.67 2.20
CA CYS A 153 11.74 7.27 3.47
C CYS A 153 12.36 8.65 3.67
N ASP A 154 13.65 8.81 3.39
CA ASP A 154 14.35 10.10 3.44
C ASP A 154 13.75 11.13 2.48
N CYS A 155 13.38 10.70 1.26
CA CYS A 155 12.69 11.55 0.30
C CYS A 155 11.31 11.96 0.79
N ILE A 156 10.54 11.04 1.38
CA ILE A 156 9.22 11.33 1.97
C ILE A 156 9.34 12.38 3.08
N GLU A 157 10.30 12.26 3.98
CA GLU A 157 10.54 13.24 5.04
C GLU A 157 10.87 14.63 4.48
N LYS A 158 11.77 14.71 3.51
CA LYS A 158 12.12 15.96 2.81
C LYS A 158 10.92 16.58 2.10
N ASN A 159 10.14 15.77 1.38
CA ASN A 159 8.97 16.21 0.65
C ASN A 159 7.87 16.70 1.60
N LYS A 160 7.68 16.03 2.75
CA LYS A 160 6.77 16.47 3.80
C LYS A 160 7.18 17.82 4.36
N ALA A 161 8.47 18.00 4.69
CA ALA A 161 9.00 19.29 5.17
C ALA A 161 8.84 20.42 4.13
N ALA A 162 8.88 20.10 2.83
CA ALA A 162 8.64 21.02 1.72
C ALA A 162 7.15 21.26 1.40
N GLY A 163 6.22 20.60 2.08
CA GLY A 163 4.77 20.73 1.85
C GLY A 163 4.25 20.09 0.57
N ILE A 164 4.99 19.13 -0.02
CA ILE A 164 4.61 18.46 -1.27
C ILE A 164 3.29 17.68 -1.11
N TYR A 165 3.03 17.13 0.10
CA TYR A 165 1.80 16.37 0.38
C TYR A 165 0.64 17.23 0.89
N ASP A 166 0.82 18.55 1.01
CA ASP A 166 -0.18 19.47 1.60
C ASP A 166 -1.15 20.07 0.59
N GLY A 167 -1.23 19.52 -0.63
CA GLY A 167 -2.01 20.09 -1.72
C GLY A 167 -3.47 20.36 -1.39
N ALA A 168 -4.14 19.47 -0.66
CA ALA A 168 -5.53 19.65 -0.23
C ALA A 168 -5.69 20.84 0.74
N TYR A 169 -4.79 21.01 1.69
CA TYR A 169 -4.77 22.13 2.63
C TYR A 169 -4.50 23.44 1.91
N ARG A 170 -3.53 23.46 1.00
CA ARG A 170 -3.18 24.64 0.18
C ARG A 170 -4.34 25.14 -0.67
N VAL A 171 -5.13 24.24 -1.25
CA VAL A 171 -6.33 24.61 -2.04
C VAL A 171 -7.36 25.30 -1.15
N VAL A 172 -7.58 24.82 0.08
CA VAL A 172 -8.51 25.42 1.05
C VAL A 172 -8.00 26.80 1.48
N GLU A 173 -6.73 26.94 1.85
CA GLU A 173 -6.12 28.22 2.22
C GLU A 173 -6.29 29.27 1.12
N LEU A 174 -5.88 28.93 -0.11
CA LEU A 174 -6.01 29.84 -1.26
C LEU A 174 -7.47 30.22 -1.58
N ALA A 175 -8.42 29.33 -1.35
CA ALA A 175 -9.83 29.62 -1.53
C ALA A 175 -10.38 30.57 -0.45
N MET A 176 -9.84 30.53 0.77
CA MET A 176 -10.21 31.41 1.87
C MET A 176 -9.58 32.80 1.76
N GLU A 177 -8.34 32.89 1.26
CA GLU A 177 -7.65 34.18 1.03
C GLU A 177 -8.33 35.06 -0.05
N LYS A 178 -9.09 34.46 -0.97
CA LYS A 178 -9.80 35.17 -2.05
C LYS A 178 -11.21 35.65 -1.66
N ARG A 179 -11.60 35.52 -0.42
CA ARG A 179 -12.86 36.06 0.11
C ARG A 179 -12.58 37.31 0.94
#